data_6ad3ba90a4c21281dcbbe3b8b4cddc88
#
_entry.id   6ad3ba90a4c21281dcbbe3b8b4cddc88
#
_cell.length_a   1.000
_cell.length_b   1.000
_cell.length_c   1.000
_cell.angle_alpha   90.00
_cell.angle_beta   90.00
_cell.angle_gamma   90.00
#
_symmetry.space_group_name_H-M   'P 1'
#
loop_
_entity.id
_entity.type
_entity.pdbx_description
1 polymer ?
#
loop_
_entity_poly.entity_id
_entity_poly.type
_entity_poly.pdbx_seq_one_letter_code
_entity_poly.pdbx_strand_id
1 'polypeptide(L)'
;MKTTSIALLLSLCACSAAAADVTTPVREVVEATARNWAEGSTGQEEEVFSQDRLSRLFSKEFALAFEAAARNPPYDIPEGETTGFPFDHDPIAQGQDGCPFKDIRIEDDGDGQVAALFDNRSCFDGGDAPDTVLIFHVVEEGGRAVIDDIYPVENGQSGSSIKQDLQRQGGL
;
A
#
# COMPACT_ATOMS: atom_id res chain seq x y z
N MET A 1 30.26 -65.38 -11.97
CA MET A 1 30.43 -63.93 -11.96
C MET A 1 29.08 -63.31 -11.62
N LYS A 2 28.95 -62.72 -10.41
CA LYS A 2 27.70 -62.06 -9.94
C LYS A 2 27.87 -60.55 -10.12
N THR A 3 27.11 -59.97 -11.03
CA THR A 3 27.07 -58.49 -11.25
C THR A 3 26.06 -57.87 -10.27
N THR A 4 26.53 -57.05 -9.35
CA THR A 4 25.69 -56.29 -8.41
C THR A 4 25.40 -54.94 -9.04
N SER A 5 24.13 -54.69 -9.43
CA SER A 5 23.67 -53.37 -9.87
C SER A 5 23.37 -52.48 -8.66
N ILE A 6 24.08 -51.37 -8.58
CA ILE A 6 23.83 -50.33 -7.57
C ILE A 6 22.83 -49.32 -8.20
N ALA A 7 21.61 -49.27 -7.67
CA ALA A 7 20.63 -48.26 -8.03
C ALA A 7 20.90 -46.97 -7.21
N LEU A 8 21.26 -45.90 -7.91
CA LEU A 8 21.45 -44.56 -7.34
C LEU A 8 20.09 -43.85 -7.25
N LEU A 9 19.53 -43.73 -6.05
CA LEU A 9 18.33 -42.93 -5.80
C LEU A 9 18.72 -41.42 -5.76
N LEU A 10 18.37 -40.70 -6.79
CA LEU A 10 18.38 -39.23 -6.75
C LEU A 10 17.15 -38.74 -5.98
N SER A 11 17.36 -38.22 -4.79
CA SER A 11 16.32 -37.50 -4.02
C SER A 11 16.21 -36.08 -4.56
N LEU A 12 15.11 -35.77 -5.27
CA LEU A 12 14.76 -34.39 -5.63
C LEU A 12 14.19 -33.71 -4.39
N CYS A 13 14.97 -32.84 -3.74
CA CYS A 13 14.44 -31.87 -2.81
C CYS A 13 13.65 -30.80 -3.57
N ALA A 14 12.32 -30.91 -3.62
CA ALA A 14 11.45 -29.82 -4.05
C ALA A 14 11.47 -28.72 -2.96
N CYS A 15 12.26 -27.67 -3.15
CA CYS A 15 12.10 -26.44 -2.40
C CYS A 15 10.76 -25.81 -2.82
N SER A 16 9.71 -25.98 -2.03
CA SER A 16 8.52 -25.14 -2.14
C SER A 16 8.92 -23.73 -1.71
N ALA A 17 9.06 -22.81 -2.65
CA ALA A 17 9.08 -21.40 -2.32
C ALA A 17 7.71 -21.07 -1.67
N ALA A 18 7.72 -20.63 -0.42
CA ALA A 18 6.50 -20.08 0.18
C ALA A 18 6.10 -18.84 -0.65
N ALA A 19 4.84 -18.77 -1.07
CA ALA A 19 4.33 -17.58 -1.73
C ALA A 19 4.52 -16.37 -0.78
N ALA A 20 4.90 -15.23 -1.35
CA ALA A 20 5.05 -14.02 -0.55
C ALA A 20 3.68 -13.62 0.03
N ASP A 21 3.63 -13.26 1.31
CA ASP A 21 2.40 -12.81 1.96
C ASP A 21 2.00 -11.44 1.39
N VAL A 22 0.94 -11.43 0.58
CA VAL A 22 0.43 -10.23 -0.10
C VAL A 22 -0.18 -9.20 0.86
N THR A 23 -0.58 -9.61 2.08
CA THR A 23 -1.17 -8.70 3.07
C THR A 23 -0.12 -7.88 3.84
N THR A 24 1.12 -8.37 3.92
CA THR A 24 2.19 -7.72 4.69
C THR A 24 2.47 -6.27 4.27
N PRO A 25 2.71 -5.93 2.99
CA PRO A 25 2.98 -4.53 2.61
C PRO A 25 1.77 -3.63 2.84
N VAL A 26 0.55 -4.12 2.64
CA VAL A 26 -0.69 -3.37 2.87
C VAL A 26 -0.87 -3.07 4.36
N ARG A 27 -0.68 -4.08 5.21
CA ARG A 27 -0.76 -3.94 6.66
C ARG A 27 0.22 -2.88 7.17
N GLU A 28 1.47 -2.91 6.71
CA GLU A 28 2.49 -1.95 7.14
C GLU A 28 2.12 -0.50 6.77
N VAL A 29 1.57 -0.27 5.57
CA VAL A 29 1.12 1.05 5.12
C VAL A 29 -0.08 1.54 5.93
N VAL A 30 -1.11 0.70 6.08
CA VAL A 30 -2.34 1.07 6.81
C VAL A 30 -2.06 1.31 8.29
N GLU A 31 -1.25 0.49 8.94
CA GLU A 31 -0.88 0.67 10.35
C GLU A 31 0.01 1.90 10.57
N ALA A 32 0.91 2.24 9.64
CA ALA A 32 1.70 3.47 9.72
C ALA A 32 0.78 4.70 9.61
N THR A 33 -0.17 4.69 8.69
CA THR A 33 -1.18 5.74 8.59
C THR A 33 -2.03 5.82 9.86
N ALA A 34 -2.49 4.69 10.38
CA ALA A 34 -3.29 4.67 11.62
C ALA A 34 -2.55 5.30 12.82
N ARG A 35 -1.22 5.13 12.92
CA ARG A 35 -0.41 5.81 13.95
C ARG A 35 -0.42 7.33 13.81
N ASN A 36 -0.38 7.83 12.57
CA ASN A 36 -0.48 9.26 12.30
C ASN A 36 -1.84 9.86 12.68
N TRP A 37 -2.89 9.05 12.64
CA TRP A 37 -4.26 9.45 12.97
C TRP A 37 -4.67 9.02 14.40
N ALA A 38 -3.73 8.50 15.22
CA ALA A 38 -4.02 8.14 16.61
C ALA A 38 -4.37 9.37 17.45
N GLU A 39 -5.15 9.18 18.52
CA GLU A 39 -5.52 10.27 19.42
C GLU A 39 -4.27 10.90 20.05
N GLY A 40 -4.15 12.21 19.92
CA GLY A 40 -3.01 12.98 20.44
C GLY A 40 -1.76 12.94 19.53
N SER A 41 -1.83 12.31 18.36
CA SER A 41 -0.75 12.36 17.37
C SER A 41 -0.64 13.76 16.75
N THR A 42 0.54 14.09 16.23
CA THR A 42 0.74 15.34 15.47
C THR A 42 0.41 15.17 13.98
N GLY A 43 0.05 13.96 13.56
CA GLY A 43 -0.19 13.62 12.16
C GLY A 43 1.08 13.38 11.33
N GLN A 44 2.26 13.37 11.96
CA GLN A 44 3.56 13.30 11.29
C GLN A 44 4.54 12.31 11.95
N GLU A 45 4.03 11.37 12.76
CA GLU A 45 4.86 10.38 13.46
C GLU A 45 5.52 9.39 12.48
N GLU A 46 4.85 9.11 11.36
CA GLU A 46 5.32 8.15 10.36
C GLU A 46 5.26 8.73 8.96
N GLU A 47 6.37 8.73 8.26
CA GLU A 47 6.39 9.08 6.84
C GLU A 47 5.99 7.84 6.01
N VAL A 48 4.68 7.71 5.72
CA VAL A 48 4.08 6.54 5.04
C VAL A 48 4.70 6.30 3.66
N PHE A 49 5.01 7.37 2.92
CA PHE A 49 5.63 7.32 1.60
C PHE A 49 7.12 7.74 1.63
N SER A 50 7.84 7.42 2.72
CA SER A 50 9.29 7.64 2.77
C SER A 50 10.02 6.86 1.67
N GLN A 51 11.22 7.32 1.28
CA GLN A 51 12.04 6.65 0.27
C GLN A 51 12.30 5.18 0.62
N ASP A 52 12.49 4.86 1.91
CA ASP A 52 12.64 3.47 2.37
C ASP A 52 11.39 2.65 2.09
N ARG A 53 10.21 3.15 2.50
CA ARG A 53 8.94 2.44 2.28
C ARG A 53 8.59 2.34 0.79
N LEU A 54 8.76 3.40 0.02
CA LEU A 54 8.55 3.36 -1.44
C LEU A 54 9.40 2.26 -2.09
N SER A 55 10.66 2.13 -1.70
CA SER A 55 11.55 1.11 -2.28
C SER A 55 11.25 -0.32 -1.81
N ARG A 56 10.62 -0.49 -0.65
CA ARG A 56 10.44 -1.78 0.00
C ARG A 56 9.02 -2.32 -0.10
N LEU A 57 8.02 -1.46 -0.05
CA LEU A 57 6.59 -1.81 0.02
C LEU A 57 5.84 -1.57 -1.29
N PHE A 58 6.37 -0.74 -2.19
CA PHE A 58 5.70 -0.40 -3.44
C PHE A 58 6.45 -0.92 -4.65
N SER A 59 5.72 -1.08 -5.76
CA SER A 59 6.32 -1.43 -7.05
C SER A 59 7.21 -0.30 -7.55
N LYS A 60 8.17 -0.64 -8.40
CA LYS A 60 9.02 0.37 -9.03
C LYS A 60 8.21 1.37 -9.85
N GLU A 61 7.14 0.92 -10.50
CA GLU A 61 6.26 1.79 -11.28
C GLU A 61 5.51 2.77 -10.38
N PHE A 62 4.98 2.32 -9.26
CA PHE A 62 4.33 3.20 -8.28
C PHE A 62 5.32 4.22 -7.72
N ALA A 63 6.50 3.77 -7.28
CA ALA A 63 7.53 4.67 -6.74
C ALA A 63 7.97 5.74 -7.75
N LEU A 64 8.18 5.37 -9.02
CA LEU A 64 8.51 6.32 -10.10
C LEU A 64 7.37 7.33 -10.34
N ALA A 65 6.12 6.88 -10.32
CA ALA A 65 4.96 7.74 -10.47
C ALA A 65 4.86 8.74 -9.31
N PHE A 66 5.07 8.27 -8.07
CA PHE A 66 5.10 9.11 -6.87
C PHE A 66 6.19 10.17 -6.95
N GLU A 67 7.43 9.78 -7.27
CA GLU A 67 8.56 10.71 -7.40
C GLU A 67 8.35 11.74 -8.52
N ALA A 68 7.72 11.33 -9.63
CA ALA A 68 7.40 12.25 -10.72
C ALA A 68 6.32 13.26 -10.30
N ALA A 69 5.25 12.81 -9.66
CA ALA A 69 4.17 13.64 -9.17
C ALA A 69 4.63 14.60 -8.06
N ALA A 70 5.55 14.19 -7.19
CA ALA A 70 6.12 15.02 -6.12
C ALA A 70 6.89 16.25 -6.64
N ARG A 71 7.30 16.27 -7.91
CA ARG A 71 7.85 17.46 -8.56
C ARG A 71 6.78 18.46 -9.03
N ASN A 72 5.51 18.02 -9.05
CA ASN A 72 4.36 18.82 -9.46
C ASN A 72 3.23 18.68 -8.40
N PRO A 73 3.51 19.01 -7.11
CA PRO A 73 2.50 18.89 -6.06
C PRO A 73 1.30 19.83 -6.32
N PRO A 74 0.13 19.57 -5.72
CA PRO A 74 -1.06 20.42 -5.91
C PRO A 74 -0.98 21.77 -5.16
N TYR A 75 0.19 22.13 -4.66
CA TYR A 75 0.48 23.36 -3.91
C TYR A 75 1.86 23.92 -4.29
N ASP A 76 2.14 25.17 -3.89
CA ASP A 76 3.45 25.79 -4.10
C ASP A 76 4.53 25.11 -3.23
N ILE A 77 5.62 24.67 -3.86
CA ILE A 77 6.76 24.08 -3.16
C ILE A 77 7.46 25.17 -2.33
N PRO A 78 7.78 24.93 -1.05
CA PRO A 78 8.50 25.87 -0.22
C PRO A 78 9.84 26.31 -0.85
N GLU A 79 10.27 27.57 -0.58
CA GLU A 79 11.51 28.12 -1.11
C GLU A 79 12.72 27.27 -0.68
N GLY A 80 13.50 26.82 -1.65
CA GLY A 80 14.67 25.97 -1.43
C GLY A 80 14.42 24.47 -1.53
N GLU A 81 13.17 24.05 -1.66
CA GLU A 81 12.80 22.66 -1.94
C GLU A 81 12.56 22.44 -3.45
N THR A 82 12.73 21.20 -3.91
CA THR A 82 12.55 20.83 -5.33
C THR A 82 11.46 19.77 -5.52
N THR A 83 10.97 19.19 -4.45
CA THR A 83 9.91 18.18 -4.44
C THR A 83 8.98 18.41 -3.25
N GLY A 84 7.74 17.94 -3.38
CA GLY A 84 6.75 18.02 -2.32
C GLY A 84 5.98 16.70 -2.17
N PHE A 85 4.95 16.69 -1.33
CA PHE A 85 4.03 15.58 -1.21
C PHE A 85 3.01 15.66 -2.37
N PRO A 86 2.83 14.59 -3.17
CA PRO A 86 2.04 14.68 -4.41
C PRO A 86 0.52 14.71 -4.19
N PHE A 87 0.04 14.63 -2.95
CA PHE A 87 -1.38 14.65 -2.63
C PHE A 87 -1.74 15.90 -1.83
N ASP A 88 -2.98 16.35 -1.95
CA ASP A 88 -3.57 17.42 -1.13
C ASP A 88 -4.28 16.88 0.13
N HIS A 89 -4.34 15.55 0.27
CA HIS A 89 -4.94 14.83 1.39
C HIS A 89 -4.18 13.52 1.64
N ASP A 90 -4.47 12.85 2.75
CA ASP A 90 -3.93 11.50 3.01
C ASP A 90 -4.67 10.48 2.13
N PRO A 91 -3.98 9.84 1.15
CA PRO A 91 -4.62 8.93 0.20
C PRO A 91 -5.00 7.58 0.84
N ILE A 92 -4.49 7.25 2.03
CA ILE A 92 -4.87 6.05 2.77
C ILE A 92 -6.06 6.35 3.70
N ALA A 93 -6.02 7.45 4.44
CA ALA A 93 -7.14 7.88 5.27
C ALA A 93 -8.34 8.40 4.46
N GLN A 94 -8.16 8.68 3.17
CA GLN A 94 -9.16 9.25 2.27
C GLN A 94 -9.72 10.59 2.76
N GLY A 95 -8.85 11.46 3.27
CA GLY A 95 -9.27 12.77 3.75
C GLY A 95 -8.13 13.63 4.31
N GLN A 96 -8.47 14.88 4.60
CA GLN A 96 -7.64 15.84 5.33
C GLN A 96 -7.98 15.87 6.81
N ASP A 97 -9.22 15.49 7.15
CA ASP A 97 -9.75 15.34 8.51
C ASP A 97 -10.22 13.92 8.71
N GLY A 98 -9.95 13.33 9.85
CA GLY A 98 -10.34 11.96 10.18
C GLY A 98 -10.33 11.68 11.66
N CYS A 99 -10.87 10.53 12.01
CA CYS A 99 -10.82 9.96 13.35
C CYS A 99 -9.65 8.97 13.45
N PRO A 100 -9.21 8.63 14.67
CA PRO A 100 -8.37 7.47 14.88
C PRO A 100 -8.96 6.23 14.22
N PHE A 101 -8.11 5.46 13.54
CA PHE A 101 -8.56 4.23 12.87
C PHE A 101 -9.01 3.20 13.88
N LYS A 102 -10.15 2.59 13.64
CA LYS A 102 -10.73 1.49 14.44
C LYS A 102 -11.07 0.31 13.54
N ASP A 103 -11.17 -0.86 14.14
CA ASP A 103 -11.64 -2.10 13.49
C ASP A 103 -10.91 -2.41 12.17
N ILE A 104 -9.60 -2.15 12.12
CA ILE A 104 -8.77 -2.38 10.93
C ILE A 104 -8.80 -3.86 10.54
N ARG A 105 -9.22 -4.13 9.31
CA ARG A 105 -9.21 -5.46 8.69
C ARG A 105 -8.43 -5.42 7.39
N ILE A 106 -7.55 -6.39 7.19
CA ILE A 106 -6.78 -6.56 5.96
C ILE A 106 -7.10 -7.97 5.45
N GLU A 107 -7.75 -8.04 4.31
CA GLU A 107 -8.30 -9.27 3.75
C GLU A 107 -7.67 -9.53 2.37
N ASP A 108 -7.18 -10.76 2.16
CA ASP A 108 -6.69 -11.22 0.85
C ASP A 108 -7.88 -11.72 0.04
N ASP A 109 -8.26 -10.97 -1.00
CA ASP A 109 -9.37 -11.30 -1.89
C ASP A 109 -8.94 -12.21 -3.05
N GLY A 110 -7.66 -12.59 -3.10
CA GLY A 110 -7.07 -13.41 -4.16
C GLY A 110 -6.63 -12.58 -5.38
N ASP A 111 -5.92 -13.25 -6.29
CA ASP A 111 -5.42 -12.66 -7.55
C ASP A 111 -4.62 -11.36 -7.37
N GLY A 112 -3.94 -11.21 -6.22
CA GLY A 112 -3.16 -10.02 -5.88
C GLY A 112 -4.01 -8.82 -5.44
N GLN A 113 -5.27 -9.02 -5.12
CA GLN A 113 -6.12 -7.99 -4.53
C GLN A 113 -6.18 -8.16 -3.02
N VAL A 114 -5.93 -7.08 -2.30
CA VAL A 114 -6.00 -7.03 -0.83
C VAL A 114 -6.90 -5.87 -0.43
N ALA A 115 -7.98 -6.18 0.29
CA ALA A 115 -8.87 -5.16 0.83
C ALA A 115 -8.38 -4.69 2.21
N ALA A 116 -8.38 -3.37 2.42
CA ALA A 116 -8.24 -2.76 3.73
C ALA A 116 -9.54 -2.04 4.10
N LEU A 117 -10.10 -2.38 5.25
CA LEU A 117 -11.34 -1.81 5.78
C LEU A 117 -11.07 -1.27 7.17
N PHE A 118 -11.55 -0.07 7.46
CA PHE A 118 -11.41 0.54 8.78
C PHE A 118 -12.41 1.69 8.99
N ASP A 119 -12.83 1.89 10.24
CA ASP A 119 -13.57 3.07 10.65
C ASP A 119 -12.59 4.20 11.01
N ASN A 120 -12.64 5.29 10.26
CA ASN A 120 -11.94 6.54 10.55
C ASN A 120 -12.88 7.76 10.48
N ARG A 121 -14.18 7.54 10.64
CA ARG A 121 -15.21 8.58 10.52
C ARG A 121 -16.19 8.63 11.69
N SER A 122 -16.16 7.66 12.60
CA SER A 122 -17.13 7.55 13.71
C SER A 122 -17.04 8.68 14.75
N CYS A 123 -15.99 9.53 14.73
CA CYS A 123 -15.92 10.71 15.59
C CYS A 123 -16.66 11.94 15.01
N PHE A 124 -17.05 11.88 13.72
CA PHE A 124 -17.90 12.87 13.13
C PHE A 124 -19.39 12.55 13.39
N ASP A 125 -20.26 13.49 13.14
CA ASP A 125 -21.69 13.50 13.43
C ASP A 125 -22.42 12.13 13.43
N GLY A 126 -22.58 11.54 14.62
CA GLY A 126 -23.51 10.46 14.89
C GLY A 126 -23.01 9.03 14.68
N GLY A 127 -21.79 8.80 14.17
CA GLY A 127 -21.16 7.47 14.18
C GLY A 127 -21.70 6.43 13.20
N ASP A 128 -22.58 6.81 12.29
CA ASP A 128 -23.21 5.89 11.31
C ASP A 128 -22.53 5.94 9.92
N ALA A 129 -21.34 6.51 9.81
CA ALA A 129 -20.61 6.54 8.55
C ALA A 129 -20.11 5.12 8.18
N PRO A 130 -20.17 4.73 6.90
CA PRO A 130 -19.61 3.45 6.47
C PRO A 130 -18.09 3.44 6.64
N ASP A 131 -17.52 2.24 6.83
CA ASP A 131 -16.08 2.03 6.87
C ASP A 131 -15.43 2.60 5.60
N THR A 132 -14.23 3.14 5.75
CA THR A 132 -13.36 3.41 4.61
C THR A 132 -12.84 2.08 4.07
N VAL A 133 -12.92 1.91 2.77
CA VAL A 133 -12.46 0.71 2.07
C VAL A 133 -11.49 1.09 0.97
N LEU A 134 -10.33 0.44 0.97
CA LEU A 134 -9.31 0.53 -0.08
C LEU A 134 -9.05 -0.85 -0.66
N ILE A 135 -8.92 -0.96 -1.98
CA ILE A 135 -8.41 -2.14 -2.66
C ILE A 135 -6.97 -1.86 -3.10
N PHE A 136 -6.05 -2.68 -2.62
CA PHE A 136 -4.65 -2.65 -3.02
C PHE A 136 -4.42 -3.74 -4.07
N HIS A 137 -3.80 -3.38 -5.19
CA HIS A 137 -3.21 -4.34 -6.10
C HIS A 137 -1.79 -4.62 -5.66
N VAL A 138 -1.51 -5.87 -5.35
CA VAL A 138 -0.21 -6.36 -4.90
C VAL A 138 0.37 -7.29 -5.94
N VAL A 139 1.62 -7.05 -6.32
CA VAL A 139 2.35 -7.86 -7.29
C VAL A 139 3.62 -8.43 -6.67
N GLU A 140 4.22 -9.41 -7.33
CA GLU A 140 5.53 -9.91 -6.92
C GLU A 140 6.65 -9.22 -7.72
N GLU A 141 7.55 -8.54 -7.02
CA GLU A 141 8.78 -8.01 -7.59
C GLU A 141 10.01 -8.52 -6.80
N GLY A 142 10.91 -9.19 -7.51
CA GLY A 142 12.15 -9.68 -6.91
C GLY A 142 11.94 -10.66 -5.76
N GLY A 143 10.90 -11.47 -5.80
CA GLY A 143 10.53 -12.44 -4.76
C GLY A 143 9.85 -11.83 -3.53
N ARG A 144 9.35 -10.60 -3.62
CA ARG A 144 8.61 -9.91 -2.56
C ARG A 144 7.26 -9.44 -3.06
N ALA A 145 6.25 -9.49 -2.19
CA ALA A 145 4.97 -8.83 -2.41
C ALA A 145 5.15 -7.32 -2.23
N VAL A 146 4.69 -6.53 -3.21
CA VAL A 146 4.74 -5.06 -3.19
C VAL A 146 3.43 -4.48 -3.72
N ILE A 147 3.03 -3.33 -3.21
CA ILE A 147 1.84 -2.60 -3.65
C ILE A 147 2.12 -1.98 -5.01
N ASP A 148 1.33 -2.33 -6.01
CA ASP A 148 1.43 -1.76 -7.36
C ASP A 148 0.42 -0.65 -7.61
N ASP A 149 -0.75 -0.72 -6.98
CA ASP A 149 -1.77 0.33 -7.10
C ASP A 149 -2.71 0.33 -5.90
N ILE A 150 -3.45 1.42 -5.73
CA ILE A 150 -4.44 1.60 -4.67
C ILE A 150 -5.71 2.21 -5.28
N TYR A 151 -6.86 1.68 -4.91
CA TYR A 151 -8.17 2.13 -5.35
C TYR A 151 -9.06 2.42 -4.14
N PRO A 152 -9.48 3.66 -3.90
CA PRO A 152 -10.54 3.92 -2.93
C PRO A 152 -11.86 3.29 -3.40
N VAL A 153 -12.70 2.88 -2.47
CA VAL A 153 -14.03 2.34 -2.78
C VAL A 153 -15.08 3.34 -2.32
N GLU A 154 -15.88 3.84 -3.25
CA GLU A 154 -16.97 4.76 -3.00
C GLU A 154 -18.30 4.12 -3.42
N ASN A 155 -19.29 4.10 -2.52
CA ASN A 155 -20.61 3.51 -2.78
C ASN A 155 -20.55 2.05 -3.33
N GLY A 156 -19.58 1.27 -2.86
CA GLY A 156 -19.36 -0.11 -3.29
C GLY A 156 -18.74 -0.27 -4.68
N GLN A 157 -18.19 0.80 -5.26
CA GLN A 157 -17.49 0.78 -6.54
C GLN A 157 -16.05 1.27 -6.36
N SER A 158 -15.11 0.63 -7.05
CA SER A 158 -13.72 1.09 -7.07
C SER A 158 -13.65 2.46 -7.76
N GLY A 159 -13.01 3.41 -7.10
CA GLY A 159 -12.68 4.72 -7.63
C GLY A 159 -11.52 4.69 -8.62
N SER A 160 -10.91 5.86 -8.83
CA SER A 160 -9.75 5.97 -9.73
C SER A 160 -8.49 5.34 -9.14
N SER A 161 -7.61 4.88 -10.03
CA SER A 161 -6.27 4.38 -9.69
C SER A 161 -5.41 5.52 -9.16
N ILE A 162 -4.90 5.38 -7.95
CA ILE A 162 -3.95 6.35 -7.37
C ILE A 162 -2.67 6.40 -8.20
N LYS A 163 -2.16 5.26 -8.67
CA LYS A 163 -0.97 5.23 -9.53
C LYS A 163 -1.18 6.00 -10.84
N GLN A 164 -2.33 5.82 -11.51
CA GLN A 164 -2.64 6.56 -12.74
C GLN A 164 -2.78 8.07 -12.49
N ASP A 165 -3.32 8.46 -11.36
CA ASP A 165 -3.43 9.88 -10.98
C ASP A 165 -2.04 10.49 -10.76
N LEU A 166 -1.15 9.77 -10.07
CA LEU A 166 0.26 10.15 -9.90
C LEU A 166 1.00 10.23 -11.25
N GLN A 167 0.81 9.25 -12.14
CA GLN A 167 1.41 9.26 -13.48
C GLN A 167 0.97 10.49 -14.28
N ARG A 168 -0.31 10.79 -14.28
CA ARG A 168 -0.90 11.94 -14.98
C ARG A 168 -0.36 13.26 -14.43
N GLN A 169 -0.29 13.41 -13.09
CA GLN A 169 0.29 14.56 -12.41
C GLN A 169 1.78 14.71 -12.69
N GLY A 170 2.51 13.59 -12.73
CA GLY A 170 3.94 13.53 -13.02
C GLY A 170 4.30 13.72 -14.50
N GLY A 171 3.31 13.68 -15.41
CA GLY A 171 3.52 13.78 -16.85
C GLY A 171 4.13 12.53 -17.49
N LEU A 172 3.77 11.34 -16.96
CA LEU A 172 4.21 10.02 -17.42
C LEU A 172 3.18 9.36 -18.34
#